data_6ffd1dab818ccc048f76acbaad256489
#
_entry.id   6ffd1dab818ccc048f76acbaad256489
#
_cell.length_a   1.000
_cell.length_b   1.000
_cell.length_c   1.000
_cell.angle_alpha   90.00
_cell.angle_beta   90.00
_cell.angle_gamma   90.00
#
_symmetry.space_group_name_H-M   'P 1'
#
loop_
_entity.id
_entity.type
_entity.pdbx_description
1 polymer ?
#
loop_
_entity_poly.entity_id
_entity_poly.type
_entity_poly.pdbx_seq_one_letter_code
_entity_poly.pdbx_strand_id
1 'polypeptide(L)'
;MGGYGKALSSVQLTGVESEAAAAERVAAFAADSDNPWIMGRGWNQVLWPDKQFPSKQSLDEASTTRPVALFRIDGHALWVNSRALELAGIDATTPDPEGGQILRDAAGQPTGVLVDNAMNAVKAAFPSVSDK
;
A
#
# COMPACT_ATOMS: atom_id res chain seq x y z
N MET A 1 -24.71 11.12 -7.80
CA MET A 1 -24.28 11.18 -7.69
C MET A 1 -23.63 11.07 -7.30
N GLY A 2 -23.80 10.93 -7.28
CA GLY A 2 -23.40 10.75 -6.70
C GLY A 2 -22.38 11.05 -6.45
N GLY A 3 -22.13 11.49 -6.77
CA GLY A 3 -21.02 11.84 -6.51
C GLY A 3 -20.63 11.72 -5.22
N TYR A 4 -21.16 11.42 -4.57
CA TYR A 4 -20.83 11.47 -3.54
C TYR A 4 -20.13 10.67 -3.00
N GLY A 5 -20.10 9.88 -2.98
CA GLY A 5 -19.32 9.02 -2.34
C GLY A 5 -17.94 9.33 -2.43
N LYS A 6 -17.66 10.09 -3.12
CA LYS A 6 -16.45 10.42 -3.30
C LYS A 6 -15.78 11.02 -2.27
N ALA A 7 -16.35 11.39 -1.28
CA ALA A 7 -15.69 11.88 -0.11
C ALA A 7 -14.64 10.92 0.38
N LEU A 8 -14.88 9.64 0.22
CA LEU A 8 -13.89 8.68 0.64
C LEU A 8 -13.07 8.20 -0.53
N SER A 9 -11.96 8.86 -0.77
CA SER A 9 -11.08 8.45 -1.83
C SER A 9 -9.97 7.56 -1.30
N SER A 10 -9.97 7.21 -0.03
CA SER A 10 -8.94 6.34 0.53
C SER A 10 -9.51 5.41 1.60
N VAL A 11 -8.84 4.28 1.76
CA VAL A 11 -9.21 3.28 2.77
C VAL A 11 -8.69 3.73 4.12
N GLN A 12 -9.53 3.63 5.15
CA GLN A 12 -9.11 3.96 6.50
C GLN A 12 -8.80 2.66 7.25
N LEU A 13 -7.57 2.55 7.70
CA LEU A 13 -7.10 1.34 8.38
C LEU A 13 -6.76 1.56 9.85
N THR A 14 -7.05 2.74 10.37
CA THR A 14 -6.76 3.04 11.76
C THR A 14 -7.48 2.06 12.67
N GLY A 15 -6.73 1.43 13.55
CA GLY A 15 -7.32 0.52 14.52
C GLY A 15 -7.56 -0.90 14.06
N VAL A 16 -7.24 -1.24 12.79
CA VAL A 16 -7.42 -2.64 12.37
C VAL A 16 -6.46 -3.50 13.16
N GLU A 17 -6.89 -4.70 13.51
CA GLU A 17 -6.18 -5.54 14.44
C GLU A 17 -5.38 -6.67 13.82
N SER A 18 -5.34 -6.76 12.50
CA SER A 18 -4.56 -7.79 11.82
C SER A 18 -4.35 -7.41 10.37
N GLU A 19 -3.37 -8.07 9.76
CA GLU A 19 -3.12 -7.90 8.34
C GLU A 19 -4.32 -8.36 7.53
N ALA A 20 -4.95 -9.46 7.94
CA ALA A 20 -6.12 -9.97 7.24
C ALA A 20 -7.29 -8.97 7.30
N ALA A 21 -7.50 -8.36 8.48
CA ALA A 21 -8.57 -7.38 8.62
C ALA A 21 -8.31 -6.17 7.73
N ALA A 22 -7.05 -5.74 7.65
CA ALA A 22 -6.69 -4.63 6.78
C ALA A 22 -6.96 -4.97 5.33
N ALA A 23 -6.55 -6.17 4.90
CA ALA A 23 -6.76 -6.59 3.51
C ALA A 23 -8.24 -6.69 3.18
N GLU A 24 -9.08 -7.12 4.13
CA GLU A 24 -10.51 -7.17 3.92
C GLU A 24 -11.09 -5.78 3.67
N ARG A 25 -10.63 -4.79 4.40
CA ARG A 25 -11.10 -3.43 4.18
C ARG A 25 -10.68 -2.93 2.81
N VAL A 26 -9.47 -3.27 2.39
CA VAL A 26 -8.99 -2.89 1.07
C VAL A 26 -9.84 -3.54 -0.02
N ALA A 27 -10.15 -4.83 0.13
CA ALA A 27 -10.96 -5.53 -0.85
C ALA A 27 -12.36 -4.94 -0.96
N ALA A 28 -12.96 -4.61 0.18
CA ALA A 28 -14.28 -4.01 0.20
C ALA A 28 -14.27 -2.62 -0.45
N PHE A 29 -13.24 -1.84 -0.16
CA PHE A 29 -13.11 -0.53 -0.75
C PHE A 29 -12.91 -0.64 -2.27
N ALA A 30 -12.08 -1.59 -2.70
CA ALA A 30 -11.79 -1.77 -4.12
C ALA A 30 -13.04 -2.19 -4.88
N ALA A 31 -13.88 -3.02 -4.27
CA ALA A 31 -15.12 -3.46 -4.90
C ALA A 31 -16.11 -2.31 -5.07
N ASP A 32 -15.97 -1.30 -4.20
CA ASP A 32 -16.91 -0.19 -4.17
C ASP A 32 -16.37 1.08 -4.84
N SER A 33 -15.20 1.01 -5.42
CA SER A 33 -14.50 2.18 -5.95
C SER A 33 -14.01 1.91 -7.37
N ASP A 34 -14.04 2.93 -8.21
CA ASP A 34 -13.53 2.85 -9.57
C ASP A 34 -12.16 3.53 -9.68
N ASN A 35 -11.57 3.93 -8.57
CA ASN A 35 -10.29 4.62 -8.62
C ASN A 35 -9.22 3.74 -9.24
N PRO A 36 -8.34 4.31 -10.09
CA PRO A 36 -7.25 3.52 -10.68
C PRO A 36 -6.23 3.05 -9.66
N TRP A 37 -6.08 3.77 -8.56
CA TRP A 37 -5.22 3.36 -7.45
C TRP A 37 -6.07 3.22 -6.20
N ILE A 38 -5.79 2.19 -5.41
CA ILE A 38 -6.44 2.01 -4.11
C ILE A 38 -5.49 2.59 -3.08
N MET A 39 -5.85 3.73 -2.53
CA MET A 39 -5.00 4.45 -1.58
C MET A 39 -5.59 4.36 -0.18
N GLY A 40 -4.75 4.41 0.82
CA GLY A 40 -5.24 4.38 2.19
C GLY A 40 -4.16 4.71 3.19
N ARG A 41 -4.52 4.67 4.46
CA ARG A 41 -3.59 4.99 5.52
C ARG A 41 -4.09 4.47 6.85
N GLY A 42 -3.19 4.47 7.83
CA GLY A 42 -3.58 4.21 9.21
C GLY A 42 -3.23 2.85 9.75
N TRP A 43 -2.64 1.97 8.93
CA TRP A 43 -2.30 0.65 9.44
C TRP A 43 -1.15 0.77 10.44
N ASN A 44 -1.15 -0.14 11.42
CA ASN A 44 -0.13 -0.14 12.46
C ASN A 44 0.07 -1.57 12.91
N GLN A 45 1.15 -2.19 12.44
CA GLN A 45 1.40 -3.60 12.73
C GLN A 45 1.63 -3.86 14.22
N VAL A 46 1.96 -2.84 14.98
CA VAL A 46 2.16 -3.01 16.42
C VAL A 46 0.88 -3.50 17.10
N LEU A 47 -0.28 -3.22 16.52
CA LEU A 47 -1.58 -3.64 17.06
C LEU A 47 -1.91 -5.08 16.69
N TRP A 48 -1.12 -5.72 15.83
CA TRP A 48 -1.43 -7.03 15.32
C TRP A 48 -0.80 -8.13 16.17
N PRO A 49 -1.36 -9.34 16.14
CA PRO A 49 -0.87 -10.43 17.01
C PRO A 49 0.62 -10.74 16.85
N ASP A 50 1.12 -10.74 15.61
CA ASP A 50 2.50 -11.07 15.36
C ASP A 50 3.41 -9.85 15.31
N LYS A 51 2.82 -8.66 15.28
CA LYS A 51 3.57 -7.39 15.23
C LYS A 51 4.59 -7.32 14.09
N GLN A 52 4.34 -8.08 13.03
CA GLN A 52 5.23 -8.11 11.87
C GLN A 52 4.73 -7.18 10.78
N PHE A 53 5.64 -6.64 9.98
CA PHE A 53 5.23 -5.87 8.84
C PHE A 53 4.44 -6.77 7.89
N PRO A 54 3.43 -6.21 7.22
CA PRO A 54 2.61 -6.98 6.30
C PRO A 54 3.34 -7.28 5.00
N SER A 55 2.72 -8.09 4.16
CA SER A 55 3.31 -8.42 2.86
C SER A 55 2.35 -8.06 1.75
N LYS A 56 2.89 -7.98 0.52
CA LYS A 56 2.10 -7.65 -0.66
C LYS A 56 1.06 -8.72 -0.97
N GLN A 57 1.30 -9.95 -0.52
CA GLN A 57 0.40 -11.06 -0.87
C GLN A 57 -1.02 -10.80 -0.41
N SER A 58 -1.20 -10.26 0.78
CA SER A 58 -2.55 -9.97 1.28
C SER A 58 -3.25 -8.95 0.39
N LEU A 59 -2.50 -7.97 -0.09
CA LEU A 59 -3.09 -6.94 -0.95
C LEU A 59 -3.30 -7.47 -2.36
N ASP A 60 -2.44 -8.37 -2.82
CA ASP A 60 -2.64 -8.98 -4.15
C ASP A 60 -3.94 -9.77 -4.18
N GLU A 61 -4.30 -10.39 -3.07
CA GLU A 61 -5.57 -11.11 -2.99
C GLU A 61 -6.74 -10.14 -2.98
N ALA A 62 -6.55 -8.95 -2.43
CA ALA A 62 -7.60 -7.95 -2.39
C ALA A 62 -7.77 -7.24 -3.74
N SER A 63 -6.67 -7.05 -4.47
CA SER A 63 -6.71 -6.40 -5.77
C SER A 63 -5.52 -6.86 -6.60
N THR A 64 -5.79 -7.56 -7.70
CA THR A 64 -4.73 -8.05 -8.57
C THR A 64 -4.46 -7.11 -9.73
N THR A 65 -5.42 -6.29 -10.11
CA THR A 65 -5.30 -5.46 -11.30
C THR A 65 -4.98 -4.01 -11.01
N ARG A 66 -5.41 -3.51 -9.86
CA ARG A 66 -5.16 -2.11 -9.51
C ARG A 66 -4.07 -2.02 -8.47
N PRO A 67 -3.19 -1.04 -8.56
CA PRO A 67 -2.14 -0.85 -7.55
C PRO A 67 -2.76 -0.39 -6.23
N VAL A 68 -2.20 -0.87 -5.13
CA VAL A 68 -2.64 -0.53 -3.77
C VAL A 68 -1.47 0.11 -3.04
N ALA A 69 -1.71 1.22 -2.37
CA ALA A 69 -0.67 1.91 -1.62
C ALA A 69 -1.27 2.43 -0.32
N LEU A 70 -0.79 1.91 0.81
CA LEU A 70 -1.36 2.20 2.11
C LEU A 70 -0.29 2.74 3.04
N PHE A 71 -0.44 3.98 3.50
CA PHE A 71 0.53 4.60 4.39
C PHE A 71 0.35 4.08 5.82
N ARG A 72 1.48 3.80 6.47
CA ARG A 72 1.47 3.46 7.88
C ARG A 72 0.94 4.67 8.65
N ILE A 73 0.44 4.43 9.86
CA ILE A 73 -0.19 5.49 10.65
C ILE A 73 0.73 6.70 10.85
N ASP A 74 2.03 6.49 10.92
CA ASP A 74 2.99 7.59 11.10
C ASP A 74 3.47 8.19 9.77
N GLY A 75 3.07 7.59 8.64
CA GLY A 75 3.45 8.10 7.33
C GLY A 75 4.86 7.75 6.89
N HIS A 76 5.59 6.95 7.68
CA HIS A 76 6.99 6.63 7.37
C HIS A 76 7.17 5.29 6.67
N ALA A 77 6.10 4.60 6.36
CA ALA A 77 6.17 3.35 5.61
C ALA A 77 4.95 3.24 4.70
N LEU A 78 5.12 2.51 3.61
CA LEU A 78 4.07 2.34 2.61
C LEU A 78 3.94 0.85 2.33
N TRP A 79 2.72 0.33 2.41
CA TRP A 79 2.42 -1.08 2.15
C TRP A 79 1.72 -1.14 0.80
N VAL A 80 2.31 -1.86 -0.14
CA VAL A 80 1.83 -1.88 -1.52
C VAL A 80 1.71 -3.30 -2.02
N ASN A 81 0.92 -3.47 -3.09
CA ASN A 81 0.78 -4.78 -3.70
C ASN A 81 1.78 -4.93 -4.87
N SER A 82 1.76 -6.09 -5.51
CA SER A 82 2.69 -6.36 -6.60
C SER A 82 2.51 -5.40 -7.77
N ARG A 83 1.27 -5.04 -8.06
CA ARG A 83 1.01 -4.14 -9.18
C ARG A 83 1.63 -2.77 -8.93
N ALA A 84 1.55 -2.27 -7.70
CA ALA A 84 2.18 -0.99 -7.37
C ALA A 84 3.68 -1.06 -7.50
N LEU A 85 4.29 -2.18 -7.09
CA LEU A 85 5.73 -2.36 -7.24
C LEU A 85 6.13 -2.35 -8.71
N GLU A 86 5.35 -3.00 -9.56
CA GLU A 86 5.63 -3.00 -11.00
C GLU A 86 5.59 -1.60 -11.58
N LEU A 87 4.59 -0.84 -11.22
CA LEU A 87 4.44 0.52 -11.75
C LEU A 87 5.54 1.43 -11.25
N ALA A 88 6.07 1.15 -10.07
CA ALA A 88 7.16 1.93 -9.49
C ALA A 88 8.54 1.47 -10.00
N GLY A 89 8.58 0.35 -10.70
CA GLY A 89 9.84 -0.19 -11.19
C GLY A 89 10.69 -0.83 -10.11
N ILE A 90 10.06 -1.33 -9.05
CA ILE A 90 10.76 -1.94 -7.92
C ILE A 90 10.75 -3.45 -8.05
N ASP A 91 11.92 -4.07 -8.01
CA ASP A 91 12.02 -5.52 -8.05
C ASP A 91 13.23 -5.98 -7.22
N ALA A 92 13.60 -7.25 -7.34
CA ALA A 92 14.68 -7.81 -6.53
C ALA A 92 16.03 -7.15 -6.81
N THR A 93 16.18 -6.51 -7.97
CA THR A 93 17.45 -5.88 -8.34
C THR A 93 17.50 -4.39 -7.98
N THR A 94 16.39 -3.82 -7.53
CA THR A 94 16.32 -2.41 -7.19
C THR A 94 17.05 -2.17 -5.86
N PRO A 95 18.07 -1.31 -5.83
CA PRO A 95 18.78 -1.06 -4.57
C PRO A 95 17.95 -0.17 -3.65
N ASP A 96 18.26 -0.23 -2.36
CA ASP A 96 17.64 0.68 -1.40
C ASP A 96 18.13 2.09 -1.71
N PRO A 97 17.22 3.07 -1.76
CA PRO A 97 17.67 4.45 -1.98
C PRO A 97 18.32 5.00 -0.72
N GLU A 98 19.09 6.04 -0.90
CA GLU A 98 19.70 6.70 0.25
C GLU A 98 18.58 7.21 1.16
N GLY A 99 18.66 6.90 2.44
CA GLY A 99 17.66 7.35 3.40
C GLY A 99 16.38 6.53 3.37
N GLY A 100 16.36 5.38 2.71
CA GLY A 100 15.17 4.54 2.66
C GLY A 100 15.52 3.07 2.61
N GLN A 101 14.50 2.23 2.70
CA GLN A 101 14.70 0.79 2.71
C GLN A 101 13.54 0.09 2.03
N ILE A 102 13.88 -0.87 1.18
CA ILE A 102 12.89 -1.77 0.58
C ILE A 102 12.97 -3.06 1.37
N LEU A 103 11.90 -3.41 2.10
CA LEU A 103 11.91 -4.63 2.89
C LEU A 103 11.87 -5.83 1.95
N ARG A 104 12.69 -6.83 2.22
CA ARG A 104 12.81 -8.00 1.34
C ARG A 104 12.67 -9.26 2.15
N ASP A 105 12.21 -10.31 1.48
CA ASP A 105 12.08 -11.61 2.12
C ASP A 105 13.41 -12.37 2.02
N ALA A 106 13.40 -13.63 2.46
CA ALA A 106 14.62 -14.46 2.45
C ALA A 106 15.16 -14.71 1.04
N ALA A 107 14.29 -14.61 0.04
CA ALA A 107 14.69 -14.78 -1.36
C ALA A 107 15.18 -13.48 -1.99
N GLY A 108 15.15 -12.37 -1.25
CA GLY A 108 15.57 -11.09 -1.79
C GLY A 108 14.50 -10.32 -2.54
N GLN A 109 13.27 -10.82 -2.51
CA GLN A 109 12.17 -10.16 -3.22
C GLN A 109 11.54 -9.10 -2.33
N PRO A 110 11.11 -7.97 -2.90
CA PRO A 110 10.42 -6.96 -2.11
C PRO A 110 9.15 -7.55 -1.50
N THR A 111 8.95 -7.32 -0.20
CA THR A 111 7.78 -7.86 0.48
C THR A 111 6.54 -7.03 0.27
N GLY A 112 6.71 -5.77 -0.14
CA GLY A 112 5.60 -4.85 -0.30
C GLY A 112 5.64 -3.67 0.65
N VAL A 113 6.61 -3.62 1.54
CA VAL A 113 6.75 -2.49 2.47
C VAL A 113 7.97 -1.67 2.11
N LEU A 114 7.78 -0.37 1.98
CA LEU A 114 8.83 0.58 1.64
C LEU A 114 8.90 1.62 2.74
N VAL A 115 10.11 1.92 3.19
CA VAL A 115 10.33 2.79 4.35
C VAL A 115 11.01 4.07 3.93
N ASP A 116 10.54 5.18 4.47
CA ASP A 116 11.14 6.51 4.27
C ASP A 116 11.34 6.82 2.78
N ASN A 117 12.56 7.13 2.35
CA ASN A 117 12.77 7.56 0.96
C ASN A 117 12.44 6.49 -0.08
N ALA A 118 12.37 5.22 0.32
CA ALA A 118 11.96 4.18 -0.62
C ALA A 118 10.52 4.36 -1.09
N MET A 119 9.69 5.06 -0.30
CA MET A 119 8.31 5.33 -0.69
C MET A 119 8.24 6.23 -1.91
N ASN A 120 9.29 7.02 -2.16
CA ASN A 120 9.25 8.00 -3.24
C ASN A 120 9.10 7.37 -4.62
N ALA A 121 9.61 6.16 -4.80
CA ALA A 121 9.47 5.48 -6.09
C ALA A 121 8.00 5.20 -6.40
N VAL A 122 7.23 4.79 -5.39
CA VAL A 122 5.80 4.53 -5.58
C VAL A 122 5.05 5.85 -5.67
N LYS A 123 5.42 6.83 -4.87
CA LYS A 123 4.76 8.13 -4.92
C LYS A 123 4.88 8.76 -6.31
N ALA A 124 6.01 8.55 -6.96
CA ALA A 124 6.22 9.08 -8.32
C ALA A 124 5.29 8.41 -9.32
N ALA A 125 4.79 7.22 -9.02
CA ALA A 125 3.88 6.51 -9.89
C ALA A 125 2.41 6.83 -9.60
N PHE A 126 2.13 7.58 -8.53
CA PHE A 126 0.75 7.94 -8.17
C PHE A 126 0.13 8.73 -9.31
N PRO A 127 -1.19 8.58 -9.50
CA PRO A 127 -1.86 9.33 -10.57
C PRO A 127 -1.78 10.82 -10.28
N SER A 128 -1.69 11.58 -11.36
CA SER A 128 -1.64 13.02 -11.24
C SER A 128 -3.06 13.51 -11.01
N VAL A 129 -3.34 13.97 -9.83
CA VAL A 129 -4.67 14.41 -9.54
C VAL A 129 -4.83 15.85 -9.56
N SER A 130 -3.78 16.50 -9.53
CA SER A 130 -3.95 17.85 -9.49
C SER A 130 -4.34 18.40 -10.69
N ASP A 131 -4.46 18.11 -11.12
CA ASP A 131 -4.73 18.75 -12.02
C ASP A 131 -5.66 19.37 -12.08
N LYS A 132 -5.78 19.60 -11.53
CA LYS A 132 -6.45 20.19 -11.48
C LYS A 132 -6.60 20.60 -11.38
#